data_3834be532c2ff1e905d82c7f429effca
#
_entry.id   3834be532c2ff1e905d82c7f429effca
#
_cell.length_a   1.000
_cell.length_b   1.000
_cell.length_c   1.000
_cell.angle_alpha   90.00
_cell.angle_beta   90.00
_cell.angle_gamma   90.00
#
_symmetry.space_group_name_H-M   'P 1'
#
loop_
_entity.id
_entity.type
_entity.pdbx_description
1 polymer ?
#
loop_
_entity_poly.entity_id
_entity_poly.type
_entity_poly.pdbx_seq_one_letter_code
_entity_poly.pdbx_strand_id
1 'polypeptide(L)'
;RARGLGDVYKRQVMTAADAQMALGSMWRIEGNNLMKRMGELRSDKEAAKGGVWARYYRGELSADSAYDREFSQDYTAFQGGIDKVQDYKGGKLYTGIAVNRIDSNAGYTAGSGDLSSTGIGIYASWLGSKGHYLDVIARGSKLTNDFKLVDSSNNTAKADYDTWAYGISTEYGYRQNLKAGWFVEPQAELSLGHIGSVDYTISNEVSVKQDSVNSAVVRLGFLGGKEFTIGGRASNAYVKASLLHDFGGNGGSTGYYGIKSLAMQTGDLTGSWYEIGLGANLGIAKNSNLYFDALKTLNSTVRTDWQFNAGLRFTF
;
A
#
# COMPACT_ATOMS: atom_id res chain seq x y z
N ARG A 1 6.30 -0.53 -44.47
CA ARG A 1 7.42 -0.49 -43.46
C ARG A 1 7.25 0.61 -42.38
N ALA A 2 6.60 1.75 -42.68
CA ALA A 2 6.38 2.83 -41.71
C ALA A 2 5.29 2.53 -40.67
N ARG A 3 4.33 1.66 -40.96
CA ARG A 3 3.27 1.27 -39.98
C ARG A 3 3.82 0.40 -38.87
N GLY A 4 4.77 -0.48 -39.11
CA GLY A 4 5.33 -1.36 -38.12
C GLY A 4 6.17 -0.67 -37.01
N LEU A 5 6.90 0.39 -37.38
CA LEU A 5 7.72 1.16 -36.42
C LEU A 5 6.85 2.00 -35.45
N GLY A 6 5.73 2.54 -35.94
CA GLY A 6 4.78 3.28 -35.11
C GLY A 6 4.10 2.38 -34.07
N ASP A 7 3.76 1.15 -34.42
CA ASP A 7 3.12 0.20 -33.50
C ASP A 7 4.09 -0.33 -32.45
N VAL A 8 5.35 -0.59 -32.82
CA VAL A 8 6.41 -1.00 -31.91
C VAL A 8 6.65 0.08 -30.83
N TYR A 9 6.82 1.32 -31.28
CA TYR A 9 7.02 2.46 -30.42
C TYR A 9 5.84 2.70 -29.46
N LYS A 10 4.62 2.60 -29.98
CA LYS A 10 3.40 2.72 -29.17
C LYS A 10 3.33 1.69 -28.06
N ARG A 11 3.62 0.42 -28.34
CA ARG A 11 3.65 -0.66 -27.34
C ARG A 11 4.64 -0.40 -26.21
N GLN A 12 5.80 0.16 -26.55
CA GLN A 12 6.83 0.45 -25.54
C GLN A 12 6.38 1.53 -24.56
N VAL A 13 5.79 2.61 -25.05
CA VAL A 13 5.28 3.70 -24.21
C VAL A 13 4.08 3.22 -23.40
N MET A 14 3.24 2.35 -23.95
CA MET A 14 2.13 1.74 -23.22
C MET A 14 2.62 0.85 -22.09
N THR A 15 3.64 0.02 -22.31
CA THR A 15 4.24 -0.81 -21.26
C THR A 15 4.90 0.05 -20.17
N ALA A 16 5.54 1.15 -20.55
CA ALA A 16 6.09 2.11 -19.60
C ALA A 16 5.00 2.73 -18.71
N ALA A 17 3.84 3.06 -19.29
CA ALA A 17 2.70 3.56 -18.52
C ALA A 17 2.12 2.51 -17.58
N ASP A 18 2.02 1.25 -18.01
CA ASP A 18 1.58 0.15 -17.14
C ASP A 18 2.57 -0.11 -16.01
N ALA A 19 3.86 -0.04 -16.26
CA ALA A 19 4.90 -0.17 -15.24
C ALA A 19 4.82 0.95 -14.20
N GLN A 20 4.48 2.18 -14.60
CA GLN A 20 4.21 3.28 -13.66
C GLN A 20 2.98 2.99 -12.80
N MET A 21 1.90 2.48 -13.39
CA MET A 21 0.69 2.12 -12.66
C MET A 21 0.96 1.01 -11.64
N ALA A 22 1.76 0.01 -12.00
CA ALA A 22 2.18 -1.05 -11.09
C ALA A 22 3.00 -0.51 -9.90
N LEU A 23 3.87 0.46 -10.16
CA LEU A 23 4.65 1.12 -9.12
C LEU A 23 3.76 1.90 -8.14
N GLY A 24 2.81 2.66 -8.65
CA GLY A 24 1.83 3.39 -7.84
C GLY A 24 0.95 2.47 -7.02
N SER A 25 0.55 1.34 -7.57
CA SER A 25 -0.23 0.31 -6.87
C SER A 25 0.55 -0.31 -5.71
N MET A 26 1.82 -0.63 -5.91
CA MET A 26 2.71 -1.14 -4.87
C MET A 26 2.88 -0.13 -3.73
N TRP A 27 3.09 1.14 -4.04
CA TRP A 27 3.19 2.22 -3.07
C TRP A 27 1.91 2.37 -2.22
N ARG A 28 0.74 2.29 -2.85
CA ARG A 28 -0.55 2.32 -2.17
C ARG A 28 -0.72 1.15 -1.20
N ILE A 29 -0.39 -0.07 -1.62
CA ILE A 29 -0.44 -1.28 -0.79
C ILE A 29 0.44 -1.14 0.44
N GLU A 30 1.66 -0.67 0.28
CA GLU A 30 2.62 -0.48 1.36
C GLU A 30 2.09 0.50 2.41
N GLY A 31 1.55 1.65 1.99
CA GLY A 31 0.96 2.63 2.89
C GLY A 31 -0.27 2.10 3.63
N ASN A 32 -1.14 1.39 2.94
CA ASN A 32 -2.33 0.80 3.52
C ASN A 32 -1.98 -0.23 4.61
N ASN A 33 -0.97 -1.06 4.39
CA ASN A 33 -0.50 -2.03 5.38
C ASN A 33 0.13 -1.36 6.59
N LEU A 34 0.84 -0.28 6.41
CA LEU A 34 1.44 0.46 7.51
C LEU A 34 0.36 1.12 8.39
N MET A 35 -0.71 1.66 7.79
CA MET A 35 -1.86 2.18 8.53
C MET A 35 -2.62 1.08 9.28
N LYS A 36 -2.75 -0.11 8.72
CA LYS A 36 -3.34 -1.26 9.42
C LYS A 36 -2.54 -1.64 10.66
N ARG A 37 -1.22 -1.57 10.57
CA ARG A 37 -0.33 -1.80 11.71
C ARG A 37 -0.67 -0.87 12.88
N MET A 38 -1.02 0.38 12.59
CA MET A 38 -1.44 1.32 13.63
C MET A 38 -2.68 0.82 14.40
N GLY A 39 -3.59 0.15 13.69
CA GLY A 39 -4.78 -0.46 14.31
C GLY A 39 -4.47 -1.56 15.31
N GLU A 40 -3.38 -2.27 15.16
CA GLU A 40 -2.94 -3.33 16.07
C GLU A 40 -2.55 -2.78 17.46
N LEU A 41 -2.07 -1.54 17.53
CA LEU A 41 -1.76 -0.89 18.81
C LEU A 41 -2.97 -0.78 19.74
N ARG A 42 -4.17 -0.69 19.19
CA ARG A 42 -5.41 -0.61 19.99
C ARG A 42 -5.70 -1.88 20.76
N SER A 43 -5.09 -2.99 20.37
CA SER A 43 -5.18 -4.27 21.07
C SER A 43 -4.06 -4.48 22.10
N ASP A 44 -3.09 -3.58 22.15
CA ASP A 44 -1.94 -3.64 23.03
C ASP A 44 -2.31 -3.10 24.42
N LYS A 45 -2.80 -3.95 25.29
CA LYS A 45 -3.22 -3.60 26.64
C LYS A 45 -2.10 -3.74 27.69
N GLU A 46 -1.00 -4.39 27.33
CA GLU A 46 0.09 -4.74 28.24
C GLU A 46 1.31 -3.82 28.13
N ALA A 47 1.34 -2.93 27.14
CA ALA A 47 2.48 -2.05 26.92
C ALA A 47 2.62 -1.03 28.04
N ALA A 48 3.70 -1.12 28.79
CA ALA A 48 4.05 -0.15 29.82
C ALA A 48 5.00 0.95 29.31
N LYS A 49 5.95 0.60 28.45
CA LYS A 49 6.99 1.50 27.92
C LYS A 49 7.05 1.55 26.41
N GLY A 50 6.60 0.51 25.73
CA GLY A 50 6.61 0.42 24.28
C GLY A 50 6.69 -1.02 23.79
N GLY A 51 7.13 -1.19 22.56
CA GLY A 51 7.28 -2.51 21.99
C GLY A 51 8.08 -2.53 20.70
N VAL A 52 8.41 -3.73 20.28
CA VAL A 52 9.03 -4.03 18.98
C VAL A 52 8.10 -4.96 18.22
N TRP A 53 8.01 -4.78 16.93
CA TRP A 53 7.10 -5.54 16.10
C TRP A 53 7.72 -5.88 14.75
N ALA A 54 7.23 -6.97 14.15
CA ALA A 54 7.53 -7.37 12.80
C ALA A 54 6.26 -7.85 12.12
N ARG A 55 6.16 -7.62 10.83
CA ARG A 55 4.99 -7.99 10.02
C ARG A 55 5.42 -8.48 8.65
N TYR A 56 4.75 -9.52 8.19
CA TYR A 56 4.89 -10.08 6.85
C TYR A 56 3.53 -10.04 6.16
N TYR A 57 3.50 -9.65 4.90
CA TYR A 57 2.30 -9.78 4.09
C TYR A 57 2.61 -10.20 2.66
N ARG A 58 1.64 -10.83 2.04
CA ARG A 58 1.71 -11.34 0.68
C ARG A 58 0.34 -11.21 0.02
N GLY A 59 0.32 -10.94 -1.28
CA GLY A 59 -0.92 -10.81 -2.03
C GLY A 59 -0.73 -10.80 -3.53
N GLU A 60 -1.87 -10.70 -4.21
CA GLU A 60 -1.96 -10.54 -5.65
C GLU A 60 -2.95 -9.43 -5.98
N LEU A 61 -2.63 -8.68 -7.01
CA LEU A 61 -3.53 -7.70 -7.60
C LEU A 61 -3.68 -7.90 -9.09
N SER A 62 -4.82 -7.46 -9.59
CA SER A 62 -5.15 -7.39 -11.01
C SER A 62 -5.55 -5.97 -11.35
N ALA A 63 -5.15 -5.48 -12.51
CA ALA A 63 -5.44 -4.13 -12.92
C ALA A 63 -5.92 -4.07 -14.36
N ASP A 64 -6.91 -3.20 -14.59
CA ASP A 64 -7.32 -2.76 -15.91
C ASP A 64 -6.57 -1.47 -16.22
N SER A 65 -5.77 -1.49 -17.26
CA SER A 65 -4.97 -0.37 -17.69
C SER A 65 -5.67 0.38 -18.83
N ALA A 66 -5.12 1.52 -19.24
CA ALA A 66 -5.62 2.26 -20.38
C ALA A 66 -5.53 1.42 -21.68
N TYR A 67 -6.42 1.70 -22.63
CA TYR A 67 -6.45 1.06 -23.96
C TYR A 67 -6.71 -0.46 -23.92
N ASP A 68 -7.65 -0.90 -23.09
CA ASP A 68 -8.06 -2.31 -22.93
C ASP A 68 -6.90 -3.25 -22.61
N ARG A 69 -5.94 -2.78 -21.84
CA ARG A 69 -4.81 -3.57 -21.37
C ARG A 69 -5.02 -3.99 -19.93
N GLU A 70 -4.43 -5.11 -19.58
CA GLU A 70 -4.50 -5.66 -18.25
C GLU A 70 -3.10 -6.00 -17.76
N PHE A 71 -2.89 -5.95 -16.47
CA PHE A 71 -1.71 -6.54 -15.84
C PHE A 71 -2.05 -7.21 -14.51
N SER A 72 -1.22 -8.15 -14.14
CA SER A 72 -1.27 -8.81 -12.82
C SER A 72 0.03 -8.56 -12.08
N GLN A 73 -0.04 -8.55 -10.76
CA GLN A 73 1.10 -8.26 -9.91
C GLN A 73 0.98 -9.08 -8.63
N ASP A 74 2.03 -9.79 -8.27
CA ASP A 74 2.16 -10.40 -6.95
C ASP A 74 3.18 -9.62 -6.12
N TYR A 75 3.07 -9.74 -4.80
CA TYR A 75 3.97 -9.03 -3.91
C TYR A 75 4.16 -9.76 -2.59
N THR A 76 5.33 -9.57 -2.03
CA THR A 76 5.75 -10.07 -0.73
C THR A 76 6.47 -8.96 0.02
N ALA A 77 6.16 -8.78 1.30
CA ALA A 77 6.69 -7.66 2.05
C ALA A 77 6.99 -7.98 3.51
N PHE A 78 7.95 -7.22 4.04
CA PHE A 78 8.28 -7.16 5.44
C PHE A 78 8.19 -5.73 5.96
N GLN A 79 7.66 -5.60 7.16
CA GLN A 79 7.69 -4.36 7.93
C GLN A 79 8.17 -4.68 9.34
N GLY A 80 8.89 -3.76 9.94
CA GLY A 80 9.32 -3.87 11.33
C GLY A 80 9.46 -2.50 11.95
N GLY A 81 9.33 -2.43 13.26
CA GLY A 81 9.41 -1.16 13.95
C GLY A 81 9.57 -1.29 15.44
N ILE A 82 9.82 -0.15 16.04
CA ILE A 82 9.94 0.01 17.48
C ILE A 82 9.23 1.30 17.91
N ASP A 83 8.54 1.24 19.02
CA ASP A 83 7.88 2.41 19.58
C ASP A 83 8.03 2.48 21.08
N LYS A 84 7.80 3.65 21.61
CA LYS A 84 7.64 3.92 23.02
C LYS A 84 6.22 4.40 23.29
N VAL A 85 5.74 4.16 24.48
CA VAL A 85 4.44 4.62 24.95
C VAL A 85 4.61 5.50 26.18
N GLN A 86 3.81 6.54 26.25
CA GLN A 86 3.72 7.43 27.41
C GLN A 86 2.28 7.89 27.62
N ASP A 87 1.95 8.25 28.83
CA ASP A 87 0.66 8.86 29.12
C ASP A 87 0.62 10.28 28.56
N TYR A 88 -0.48 10.62 27.90
CA TYR A 88 -0.66 11.93 27.27
C TYR A 88 -2.14 12.28 27.15
N LYS A 89 -2.53 13.41 27.70
CA LYS A 89 -3.88 14.01 27.59
C LYS A 89 -5.03 13.00 27.76
N GLY A 90 -5.04 12.24 28.84
CA GLY A 90 -6.10 11.28 29.14
C GLY A 90 -6.08 10.02 28.29
N GLY A 91 -4.95 9.68 27.74
CA GLY A 91 -4.75 8.48 26.96
C GLY A 91 -3.29 8.07 26.88
N LYS A 92 -2.98 7.20 25.95
CA LYS A 92 -1.62 6.73 25.68
C LYS A 92 -1.15 7.23 24.32
N LEU A 93 0.07 7.76 24.27
CA LEU A 93 0.71 8.19 23.04
C LEU A 93 1.84 7.22 22.70
N TYR A 94 1.71 6.55 21.57
CA TYR A 94 2.76 5.74 20.96
C TYR A 94 3.51 6.59 19.95
N THR A 95 4.82 6.59 20.01
CA THR A 95 5.68 7.21 18.99
C THR A 95 6.75 6.23 18.58
N GLY A 96 6.96 6.08 17.28
CA GLY A 96 7.87 5.06 16.80
C GLY A 96 8.40 5.29 15.41
N ILE A 97 9.28 4.39 15.02
CA ILE A 97 9.87 4.31 13.68
C ILE A 97 9.60 2.94 13.10
N ALA A 98 9.43 2.90 11.78
CA ALA A 98 9.20 1.68 11.02
C ALA A 98 10.13 1.63 9.81
N VAL A 99 10.52 0.43 9.43
CA VAL A 99 11.21 0.13 8.18
C VAL A 99 10.36 -0.85 7.39
N ASN A 100 10.44 -0.79 6.08
CA ASN A 100 9.66 -1.67 5.22
C ASN A 100 10.41 -2.01 3.93
N ARG A 101 10.12 -3.19 3.43
CA ARG A 101 10.56 -3.68 2.13
C ARG A 101 9.42 -4.43 1.47
N ILE A 102 9.13 -4.12 0.22
CA ILE A 102 8.22 -4.87 -0.64
C ILE A 102 8.92 -5.23 -1.94
N ASP A 103 8.76 -6.45 -2.37
CA ASP A 103 9.20 -6.97 -3.67
C ASP A 103 7.97 -7.44 -4.44
N SER A 104 7.90 -7.10 -5.71
CA SER A 104 6.74 -7.37 -6.55
C SER A 104 7.16 -7.79 -7.94
N ASN A 105 6.41 -8.73 -8.53
CA ASN A 105 6.53 -9.13 -9.92
C ASN A 105 5.25 -8.76 -10.65
N ALA A 106 5.40 -8.17 -11.84
CA ALA A 106 4.26 -7.79 -12.68
C ALA A 106 4.34 -8.46 -14.04
N GLY A 107 3.18 -8.90 -14.52
CA GLY A 107 3.01 -9.41 -15.89
C GLY A 107 2.14 -8.44 -16.67
N TYR A 108 2.71 -7.85 -17.72
CA TYR A 108 2.02 -6.92 -18.63
C TYR A 108 1.59 -7.61 -19.91
N THR A 109 0.72 -6.98 -20.68
CA THR A 109 0.26 -7.51 -21.99
C THR A 109 1.44 -7.82 -22.92
N ALA A 110 2.47 -6.99 -22.93
CA ALA A 110 3.62 -7.16 -23.82
C ALA A 110 4.97 -7.16 -23.05
N GLY A 111 4.98 -7.62 -21.80
CA GLY A 111 6.22 -7.64 -21.03
C GLY A 111 6.03 -8.10 -19.59
N SER A 112 7.06 -7.89 -18.81
CA SER A 112 7.07 -8.21 -17.38
C SER A 112 8.00 -7.26 -16.63
N GLY A 113 7.83 -7.16 -15.32
CA GLY A 113 8.66 -6.30 -14.51
C GLY A 113 8.86 -6.82 -13.10
N ASP A 114 9.93 -6.35 -12.50
CA ASP A 114 10.25 -6.52 -11.09
C ASP A 114 10.30 -5.15 -10.44
N LEU A 115 9.55 -4.99 -9.36
CA LEU A 115 9.44 -3.75 -8.63
C LEU A 115 9.83 -3.97 -7.18
N SER A 116 10.40 -2.94 -6.58
CA SER A 116 10.70 -2.98 -5.15
C SER A 116 10.54 -1.60 -4.51
N SER A 117 10.29 -1.62 -3.22
CA SER A 117 10.29 -0.43 -2.37
C SER A 117 11.06 -0.72 -1.10
N THR A 118 11.95 0.19 -0.74
CA THR A 118 12.64 0.18 0.56
C THR A 118 12.41 1.53 1.21
N GLY A 119 11.84 1.52 2.41
CA GLY A 119 11.42 2.76 3.04
C GLY A 119 11.50 2.77 4.55
N ILE A 120 11.32 3.98 5.06
CA ILE A 120 11.21 4.25 6.48
C ILE A 120 9.97 5.09 6.76
N GLY A 121 9.46 4.97 7.97
CA GLY A 121 8.35 5.78 8.46
C GLY A 121 8.54 6.18 9.90
N ILE A 122 7.94 7.29 10.26
CA ILE A 122 7.77 7.72 11.65
C ILE A 122 6.27 7.76 11.94
N TYR A 123 5.88 7.36 13.11
CA TYR A 123 4.46 7.33 13.45
C TYR A 123 4.19 7.78 14.88
N ALA A 124 2.99 8.29 15.06
CA ALA A 124 2.41 8.58 16.35
C ALA A 124 0.97 8.05 16.38
N SER A 125 0.59 7.44 17.50
CA SER A 125 -0.77 6.97 17.73
C SER A 125 -1.21 7.38 19.13
N TRP A 126 -2.26 8.20 19.21
CA TRP A 126 -2.87 8.55 20.46
C TRP A 126 -4.13 7.72 20.68
N LEU A 127 -4.17 6.98 21.79
CA LEU A 127 -5.30 6.15 22.17
C LEU A 127 -5.94 6.77 23.43
N GLY A 128 -7.06 7.45 23.24
CA GLY A 128 -7.81 8.05 24.32
C GLY A 128 -8.50 7.01 25.21
N SER A 129 -8.58 7.26 26.50
CA SER A 129 -9.23 6.36 27.47
C SER A 129 -10.73 6.15 27.23
N LYS A 130 -11.37 7.05 26.47
CA LYS A 130 -12.81 6.99 26.13
C LYS A 130 -13.10 6.31 24.78
N GLY A 131 -12.07 5.76 24.11
CA GLY A 131 -12.23 5.02 22.86
C GLY A 131 -11.88 5.79 21.58
N HIS A 132 -11.64 7.11 21.65
CA HIS A 132 -11.15 7.90 20.54
C HIS A 132 -9.68 7.57 20.26
N TYR A 133 -9.30 7.58 18.99
CA TYR A 133 -7.90 7.46 18.63
C TYR A 133 -7.55 8.36 17.42
N LEU A 134 -6.29 8.71 17.34
CA LEU A 134 -5.72 9.46 16.22
C LEU A 134 -4.36 8.85 15.87
N ASP A 135 -4.22 8.40 14.63
CA ASP A 135 -2.98 7.87 14.08
C ASP A 135 -2.41 8.85 13.06
N VAL A 136 -1.13 9.07 13.08
CA VAL A 136 -0.41 9.86 12.07
C VAL A 136 0.85 9.10 11.68
N ILE A 137 1.12 9.00 10.39
CA ILE A 137 2.34 8.40 9.88
C ILE A 137 2.89 9.23 8.72
N ALA A 138 4.20 9.46 8.73
CA ALA A 138 4.93 10.01 7.61
C ALA A 138 5.95 8.97 7.14
N ARG A 139 6.06 8.78 5.84
CA ARG A 139 6.92 7.76 5.24
C ARG A 139 7.61 8.25 3.99
N GLY A 140 8.77 7.68 3.70
CA GLY A 140 9.50 7.89 2.48
C GLY A 140 10.11 6.59 2.01
N SER A 141 10.15 6.38 0.71
CA SER A 141 10.66 5.15 0.11
C SER A 141 11.42 5.42 -1.17
N LYS A 142 12.42 4.60 -1.43
CA LYS A 142 13.05 4.46 -2.73
C LYS A 142 12.33 3.35 -3.47
N LEU A 143 11.76 3.69 -4.62
CA LEU A 143 11.06 2.79 -5.51
C LEU A 143 11.97 2.42 -6.66
N THR A 144 12.08 1.14 -6.97
CA THR A 144 12.85 0.62 -8.09
C THR A 144 11.92 -0.12 -9.04
N ASN A 145 12.01 0.19 -10.33
CA ASN A 145 11.23 -0.46 -11.37
C ASN A 145 12.17 -0.95 -12.46
N ASP A 146 12.15 -2.25 -12.70
CA ASP A 146 12.94 -2.92 -13.72
C ASP A 146 11.99 -3.74 -14.58
N PHE A 147 11.87 -3.40 -15.86
CA PHE A 147 10.93 -4.07 -16.73
C PHE A 147 11.51 -4.36 -18.11
N LYS A 148 10.94 -5.37 -18.74
CA LYS A 148 11.23 -5.76 -20.11
C LYS A 148 9.96 -5.83 -20.91
N LEU A 149 10.07 -5.52 -22.17
CA LEU A 149 8.96 -5.63 -23.11
C LEU A 149 9.41 -6.38 -24.36
N VAL A 150 8.45 -7.02 -25.01
CA VAL A 150 8.63 -7.73 -26.26
C VAL A 150 7.81 -7.01 -27.34
N ASP A 151 8.47 -6.65 -28.42
CA ASP A 151 7.80 -6.03 -29.54
C ASP A 151 7.08 -7.04 -30.45
N SER A 152 6.37 -6.55 -31.46
CA SER A 152 5.64 -7.40 -32.40
C SER A 152 6.54 -8.31 -33.25
N SER A 153 7.83 -8.02 -33.30
CA SER A 153 8.86 -8.81 -34.01
C SER A 153 9.63 -9.76 -33.08
N ASN A 154 9.14 -9.93 -31.82
CA ASN A 154 9.74 -10.74 -30.79
C ASN A 154 11.14 -10.26 -30.30
N ASN A 155 11.46 -8.97 -30.51
CA ASN A 155 12.66 -8.36 -29.95
C ASN A 155 12.37 -7.89 -28.51
N THR A 156 13.35 -8.08 -27.62
CA THR A 156 13.25 -7.67 -26.23
C THR A 156 13.94 -6.33 -26.02
N ALA A 157 13.25 -5.39 -25.38
CA ALA A 157 13.81 -4.16 -24.88
C ALA A 157 13.70 -4.11 -23.35
N LYS A 158 14.63 -3.44 -22.68
CA LYS A 158 14.72 -3.36 -21.23
C LYS A 158 14.82 -1.92 -20.77
N ALA A 159 14.26 -1.65 -19.61
CA ALA A 159 14.38 -0.37 -18.92
C ALA A 159 14.41 -0.57 -17.42
N ASP A 160 15.11 0.30 -16.74
CA ASP A 160 15.13 0.38 -15.30
C ASP A 160 15.19 1.84 -14.84
N TYR A 161 14.59 2.12 -13.71
CA TYR A 161 14.68 3.42 -13.07
C TYR A 161 14.40 3.33 -11.58
N ASP A 162 14.91 4.31 -10.86
CA ASP A 162 14.61 4.56 -9.47
C ASP A 162 13.87 5.88 -9.31
N THR A 163 12.98 5.96 -8.35
CA THR A 163 12.35 7.22 -7.94
C THR A 163 12.09 7.22 -6.44
N TRP A 164 11.80 8.39 -5.90
CA TRP A 164 11.46 8.57 -4.49
C TRP A 164 9.97 8.84 -4.35
N ALA A 165 9.40 8.32 -3.29
CA ALA A 165 8.02 8.57 -2.91
C ALA A 165 7.93 9.00 -1.46
N TYR A 166 6.98 9.89 -1.18
CA TYR A 166 6.72 10.43 0.15
C TYR A 166 5.23 10.39 0.42
N GLY A 167 4.87 10.14 1.66
CA GLY A 167 3.48 10.14 2.06
C GLY A 167 3.27 10.53 3.50
N ILE A 168 2.10 11.07 3.77
CA ILE A 168 1.60 11.32 5.12
C ILE A 168 0.16 10.82 5.19
N SER A 169 -0.17 10.13 6.27
CA SER A 169 -1.50 9.56 6.48
C SER A 169 -1.96 9.86 7.90
N THR A 170 -3.25 10.09 8.05
CA THR A 170 -3.88 10.26 9.35
C THR A 170 -5.20 9.50 9.39
N GLU A 171 -5.48 8.86 10.51
CA GLU A 171 -6.73 8.17 10.75
C GLU A 171 -7.29 8.58 12.10
N TYR A 172 -8.57 8.95 12.11
CA TYR A 172 -9.33 9.17 13.33
C TYR A 172 -10.44 8.13 13.42
N GLY A 173 -10.70 7.65 14.62
CA GLY A 173 -11.81 6.74 14.85
C GLY A 173 -12.23 6.69 16.31
N TYR A 174 -13.26 5.90 16.52
CA TYR A 174 -13.85 5.71 17.83
C TYR A 174 -14.23 4.25 18.02
N ARG A 175 -13.62 3.60 19.01
CA ARG A 175 -13.99 2.24 19.40
C ARG A 175 -15.03 2.29 20.50
N GLN A 176 -16.24 1.82 20.20
CA GLN A 176 -17.32 1.67 21.15
C GLN A 176 -17.44 0.21 21.56
N ASN A 177 -17.27 -0.04 22.85
CA ASN A 177 -17.51 -1.35 23.43
C ASN A 177 -19.01 -1.54 23.67
N LEU A 178 -19.50 -2.71 23.29
CA LEU A 178 -20.86 -3.16 23.47
C LEU A 178 -20.91 -4.26 24.51
N LYS A 179 -22.10 -4.85 24.72
CA LYS A 179 -22.28 -5.97 25.65
C LYS A 179 -21.56 -7.23 25.17
N ALA A 180 -21.14 -8.09 26.10
CA ALA A 180 -20.56 -9.41 25.88
C ALA A 180 -19.27 -9.39 25.05
N GLY A 181 -18.46 -8.33 25.16
CA GLY A 181 -17.18 -8.21 24.45
C GLY A 181 -17.28 -7.75 23.01
N TRP A 182 -18.47 -7.51 22.49
CA TRP A 182 -18.64 -6.94 21.15
C TRP A 182 -18.17 -5.49 21.11
N PHE A 183 -17.64 -5.07 19.96
CA PHE A 183 -17.26 -3.67 19.75
C PHE A 183 -17.48 -3.28 18.29
N VAL A 184 -17.66 -1.99 18.07
CA VAL A 184 -17.74 -1.36 16.74
C VAL A 184 -16.78 -0.19 16.69
N GLU A 185 -16.23 0.07 15.52
CA GLU A 185 -15.23 1.12 15.34
C GLU A 185 -15.41 1.79 13.98
N PRO A 186 -16.13 2.93 13.93
CA PRO A 186 -16.10 3.78 12.75
C PRO A 186 -14.75 4.48 12.60
N GLN A 187 -14.29 4.62 11.36
CA GLN A 187 -12.96 5.12 11.01
C GLN A 187 -13.04 6.10 9.84
N ALA A 188 -12.20 7.12 9.89
CA ALA A 188 -11.97 8.03 8.78
C ALA A 188 -10.47 8.25 8.60
N GLU A 189 -9.97 8.12 7.39
CA GLU A 189 -8.55 8.23 7.05
C GLU A 189 -8.35 9.13 5.84
N LEU A 190 -7.28 9.92 5.90
CA LEU A 190 -6.76 10.69 4.77
C LEU A 190 -5.30 10.32 4.54
N SER A 191 -4.96 9.92 3.33
CA SER A 191 -3.60 9.59 2.92
C SER A 191 -3.19 10.43 1.72
N LEU A 192 -2.12 11.20 1.88
CA LEU A 192 -1.52 12.01 0.82
C LEU A 192 -0.22 11.36 0.40
N GLY A 193 0.00 11.25 -0.91
CA GLY A 193 1.20 10.63 -1.47
C GLY A 193 1.72 11.38 -2.69
N HIS A 194 3.02 11.25 -2.89
CA HIS A 194 3.72 11.80 -4.05
C HIS A 194 4.80 10.83 -4.49
N ILE A 195 4.79 10.46 -5.77
CA ILE A 195 5.83 9.68 -6.43
C ILE A 195 6.53 10.60 -7.42
N GLY A 196 7.86 10.69 -7.32
CA GLY A 196 8.66 11.59 -8.14
C GLY A 196 8.64 11.24 -9.62
N SER A 197 8.79 12.25 -10.46
CA SER A 197 8.97 12.10 -11.90
C SER A 197 10.32 11.46 -12.22
N VAL A 198 10.41 10.80 -13.38
CA VAL A 198 11.64 10.18 -13.88
C VAL A 198 11.81 10.39 -15.38
N ASP A 199 13.07 10.51 -15.78
CA ASP A 199 13.49 10.44 -17.17
C ASP A 199 14.41 9.24 -17.33
N TYR A 200 14.13 8.37 -18.29
CA TYR A 200 14.95 7.19 -18.57
C TYR A 200 14.91 6.81 -20.04
N THR A 201 15.82 5.95 -20.44
CA THR A 201 15.92 5.48 -21.84
C THR A 201 15.79 3.97 -21.86
N ILE A 202 14.87 3.48 -22.70
CA ILE A 202 14.72 2.05 -22.97
C ILE A 202 15.90 1.61 -23.86
N SER A 203 16.33 0.36 -23.74
CA SER A 203 17.52 -0.17 -24.42
C SER A 203 17.50 -0.07 -25.95
N ASN A 204 16.36 0.23 -26.56
CA ASN A 204 16.20 0.47 -27.99
C ASN A 204 16.15 1.97 -28.37
N GLU A 205 16.72 2.83 -27.54
CA GLU A 205 16.88 4.27 -27.74
C GLU A 205 15.60 5.11 -27.61
N VAL A 206 14.50 4.53 -27.14
CA VAL A 206 13.30 5.30 -26.79
C VAL A 206 13.49 5.94 -25.44
N SER A 207 13.49 7.28 -25.40
CA SER A 207 13.53 8.04 -24.16
C SER A 207 12.13 8.24 -23.62
N VAL A 208 11.95 8.07 -22.31
CA VAL A 208 10.66 8.20 -21.63
C VAL A 208 10.77 9.27 -20.56
N LYS A 209 9.85 10.23 -20.60
CA LYS A 209 9.59 11.18 -19.50
C LYS A 209 8.32 10.76 -18.80
N GLN A 210 8.43 10.50 -17.52
CA GLN A 210 7.33 10.03 -16.69
C GLN A 210 6.98 11.12 -15.68
N ASP A 211 5.71 11.53 -15.69
CA ASP A 211 5.21 12.54 -14.76
C ASP A 211 5.23 12.02 -13.32
N SER A 212 5.33 12.96 -12.39
CA SER A 212 5.06 12.65 -10.98
C SER A 212 3.60 12.25 -10.80
N VAL A 213 3.34 11.43 -9.77
CA VAL A 213 2.00 10.99 -9.40
C VAL A 213 1.68 11.51 -8.01
N ASN A 214 0.57 12.20 -7.88
CA ASN A 214 0.02 12.62 -6.60
C ASN A 214 -1.23 11.80 -6.29
N SER A 215 -1.39 11.43 -5.03
CA SER A 215 -2.57 10.76 -4.54
C SER A 215 -3.13 11.45 -3.30
N ALA A 216 -4.46 11.46 -3.19
CA ALA A 216 -5.18 11.93 -2.02
C ALA A 216 -6.33 10.97 -1.78
N VAL A 217 -6.13 10.00 -0.91
CA VAL A 217 -7.10 8.94 -0.65
C VAL A 217 -7.82 9.20 0.65
N VAL A 218 -9.15 9.26 0.58
CA VAL A 218 -10.03 9.28 1.74
C VAL A 218 -10.62 7.88 1.92
N ARG A 219 -10.59 7.38 3.14
CA ARG A 219 -11.21 6.11 3.50
C ARG A 219 -12.19 6.33 4.65
N LEU A 220 -13.41 5.85 4.45
CA LEU A 220 -14.41 5.72 5.50
C LEU A 220 -14.62 4.24 5.77
N GLY A 221 -14.32 3.82 6.98
CA GLY A 221 -14.35 2.41 7.37
C GLY A 221 -15.20 2.14 8.57
N PHE A 222 -15.61 0.90 8.67
CA PHE A 222 -16.33 0.37 9.81
C PHE A 222 -15.75 -1.00 10.16
N LEU A 223 -15.39 -1.18 11.42
CA LEU A 223 -14.87 -2.43 11.95
C LEU A 223 -15.80 -2.91 13.04
N GLY A 224 -16.17 -4.18 13.01
CA GLY A 224 -16.95 -4.83 14.04
C GLY A 224 -16.28 -6.10 14.48
N GLY A 225 -16.23 -6.33 15.80
CA GLY A 225 -15.52 -7.48 16.32
C GLY A 225 -15.97 -7.89 17.71
N LYS A 226 -15.29 -8.91 18.20
CA LYS A 226 -15.53 -9.44 19.55
C LYS A 226 -14.21 -9.67 20.27
N GLU A 227 -14.15 -9.18 21.50
CA GLU A 227 -13.07 -9.48 22.44
C GLU A 227 -13.36 -10.79 23.16
N PHE A 228 -12.32 -11.57 23.35
CA PHE A 228 -12.35 -12.83 24.11
C PHE A 228 -10.99 -13.06 24.77
N THR A 229 -10.88 -14.10 25.57
CA THR A 229 -9.63 -14.47 26.23
C THR A 229 -9.17 -15.85 25.78
N ILE A 230 -7.87 -16.00 25.56
CA ILE A 230 -7.21 -17.28 25.32
C ILE A 230 -6.15 -17.45 26.39
N GLY A 231 -6.27 -18.48 27.23
CA GLY A 231 -5.33 -18.71 28.34
C GLY A 231 -5.20 -17.51 29.28
N GLY A 232 -6.27 -16.77 29.50
CA GLY A 232 -6.30 -15.55 30.31
C GLY A 232 -5.78 -14.29 29.62
N ARG A 233 -5.45 -14.36 28.32
CA ARG A 233 -4.90 -13.24 27.54
C ARG A 233 -5.94 -12.62 26.63
N ALA A 234 -5.98 -11.28 26.62
CA ALA A 234 -6.89 -10.51 25.78
C ALA A 234 -6.63 -10.77 24.30
N SER A 235 -7.68 -11.08 23.57
CA SER A 235 -7.67 -11.37 22.14
C SER A 235 -8.92 -10.81 21.50
N ASN A 236 -8.94 -10.63 20.19
CA ASN A 236 -10.13 -10.26 19.45
C ASN A 236 -10.12 -10.81 18.03
N ALA A 237 -11.29 -10.89 17.44
CA ALA A 237 -11.49 -11.15 16.02
C ALA A 237 -12.45 -10.11 15.48
N TYR A 238 -12.28 -9.72 14.22
CA TYR A 238 -13.06 -8.64 13.62
C TYR A 238 -13.29 -8.85 12.13
N VAL A 239 -14.31 -8.18 11.63
CA VAL A 239 -14.56 -7.94 10.21
C VAL A 239 -14.52 -6.45 9.94
N LYS A 240 -14.12 -6.08 8.74
CA LYS A 240 -13.93 -4.68 8.34
C LYS A 240 -14.47 -4.46 6.93
N ALA A 241 -15.12 -3.32 6.74
CA ALA A 241 -15.54 -2.84 5.43
C ALA A 241 -15.21 -1.36 5.31
N SER A 242 -14.72 -0.94 4.17
CA SER A 242 -14.35 0.45 3.91
C SER A 242 -14.74 0.88 2.51
N LEU A 243 -15.08 2.16 2.39
CA LEU A 243 -15.20 2.88 1.12
C LEU A 243 -14.00 3.80 0.98
N LEU A 244 -13.34 3.75 -0.16
CA LEU A 244 -12.17 4.57 -0.46
C LEU A 244 -12.43 5.39 -1.71
N HIS A 245 -11.83 6.58 -1.76
CA HIS A 245 -11.82 7.43 -2.94
C HIS A 245 -10.47 8.13 -3.08
N ASP A 246 -9.88 8.06 -4.27
CA ASP A 246 -8.65 8.77 -4.62
C ASP A 246 -9.00 10.00 -5.45
N PHE A 247 -8.71 11.19 -4.91
CA PHE A 247 -8.90 12.50 -5.54
C PHE A 247 -7.64 12.98 -6.28
N GLY A 248 -6.58 12.17 -6.30
CA GLY A 248 -5.31 12.52 -6.93
C GLY A 248 -5.40 12.54 -8.45
N GLY A 249 -4.34 13.04 -9.08
CA GLY A 249 -4.20 13.05 -10.53
C GLY A 249 -3.66 11.73 -11.07
N ASN A 250 -3.94 11.46 -12.33
CA ASN A 250 -3.33 10.36 -13.07
C ASN A 250 -1.90 10.70 -13.44
N GLY A 251 -1.03 9.70 -13.42
CA GLY A 251 0.29 9.77 -14.01
C GLY A 251 0.24 9.62 -15.53
N GLY A 252 1.34 9.91 -16.18
CA GLY A 252 1.51 9.72 -17.60
C GLY A 252 2.97 9.55 -17.97
N SER A 253 3.20 8.99 -19.15
CA SER A 253 4.52 8.81 -19.72
C SER A 253 4.54 9.33 -21.14
N THR A 254 5.58 10.04 -21.50
CA THR A 254 5.80 10.50 -22.88
C THR A 254 7.08 9.87 -23.41
N GLY A 255 6.95 9.13 -24.50
CA GLY A 255 8.09 8.53 -25.18
C GLY A 255 8.59 9.41 -26.30
N TYR A 256 9.90 9.41 -26.51
CA TYR A 256 10.58 10.17 -27.56
C TYR A 256 11.49 9.23 -28.35
N TYR A 257 11.37 9.30 -29.67
CA TYR A 257 12.29 8.64 -30.63
C TYR A 257 12.66 9.61 -31.72
N GLY A 258 13.86 10.15 -31.68
CA GLY A 258 14.26 11.25 -32.53
C GLY A 258 13.41 12.50 -32.26
N ILE A 259 12.77 13.03 -33.26
CA ILE A 259 11.87 14.19 -33.20
C ILE A 259 10.40 13.82 -32.91
N LYS A 260 10.08 12.54 -32.87
CA LYS A 260 8.72 12.04 -32.63
C LYS A 260 8.46 11.87 -31.15
N SER A 261 7.27 12.22 -30.69
CA SER A 261 6.83 12.01 -29.32
C SER A 261 5.44 11.36 -29.28
N LEU A 262 5.19 10.61 -28.22
CA LEU A 262 3.92 9.98 -27.96
C LEU A 262 3.63 10.04 -26.45
N ALA A 263 2.57 10.72 -26.08
CA ALA A 263 2.11 10.79 -24.70
C ALA A 263 1.09 9.68 -24.41
N MET A 264 1.26 9.01 -23.31
CA MET A 264 0.34 7.99 -22.81
C MET A 264 0.06 8.23 -21.34
N GLN A 265 -1.20 8.18 -20.96
CA GLN A 265 -1.60 8.17 -19.56
C GLN A 265 -1.58 6.74 -19.01
N THR A 266 -1.35 6.61 -17.71
CA THR A 266 -1.60 5.36 -16.99
C THR A 266 -3.08 5.03 -17.00
N GLY A 267 -3.44 3.80 -16.66
CA GLY A 267 -4.80 3.48 -16.26
C GLY A 267 -5.20 4.32 -15.06
N ASP A 268 -6.51 4.49 -14.89
CA ASP A 268 -7.06 5.36 -13.85
C ASP A 268 -6.87 4.74 -12.46
N LEU A 269 -5.97 5.32 -11.65
CA LEU A 269 -5.80 4.98 -10.24
C LEU A 269 -6.73 5.78 -9.33
N THR A 270 -7.43 6.78 -9.85
CA THR A 270 -8.41 7.57 -9.13
C THR A 270 -9.77 6.87 -9.07
N GLY A 271 -10.73 7.48 -8.40
CA GLY A 271 -12.09 6.94 -8.29
C GLY A 271 -12.34 6.26 -6.96
N SER A 272 -13.44 5.54 -6.88
CA SER A 272 -13.93 4.92 -5.65
C SER A 272 -13.87 3.40 -5.71
N TRP A 273 -13.58 2.78 -4.57
CA TRP A 273 -13.60 1.33 -4.44
C TRP A 273 -13.95 0.92 -3.02
N TYR A 274 -14.18 -0.37 -2.82
CA TYR A 274 -14.47 -0.96 -1.52
C TYR A 274 -13.34 -1.88 -1.08
N GLU A 275 -13.10 -1.95 0.21
CA GLU A 275 -12.22 -2.93 0.83
C GLU A 275 -13.00 -3.70 1.89
N ILE A 276 -12.90 -5.02 1.85
CA ILE A 276 -13.43 -5.91 2.88
C ILE A 276 -12.28 -6.73 3.46
N GLY A 277 -12.36 -6.99 4.75
CA GLY A 277 -11.32 -7.74 5.44
C GLY A 277 -11.82 -8.39 6.71
N LEU A 278 -11.01 -9.28 7.21
CA LEU A 278 -11.21 -9.92 8.50
C LEU A 278 -9.84 -10.13 9.15
N GLY A 279 -9.82 -10.22 10.47
CA GLY A 279 -8.57 -10.42 11.19
C GLY A 279 -8.78 -10.88 12.61
N ALA A 280 -7.67 -11.19 13.24
CA ALA A 280 -7.60 -11.57 14.64
C ALA A 280 -6.32 -11.05 15.27
N ASN A 281 -6.43 -10.63 16.52
CA ASN A 281 -5.33 -10.25 17.37
C ASN A 281 -5.33 -11.17 18.58
N LEU A 282 -4.26 -11.96 18.73
CA LEU A 282 -4.19 -13.04 19.72
C LEU A 282 -3.09 -12.76 20.74
N GLY A 283 -3.44 -12.71 22.02
CA GLY A 283 -2.47 -12.72 23.09
C GLY A 283 -1.89 -14.12 23.26
N ILE A 284 -0.64 -14.32 22.89
CA ILE A 284 0.01 -15.64 22.90
C ILE A 284 0.93 -15.86 24.11
N ALA A 285 1.44 -14.79 24.67
CA ALA A 285 2.24 -14.78 25.90
C ALA A 285 2.01 -13.47 26.65
N LYS A 286 2.54 -13.35 27.86
CA LYS A 286 2.34 -12.16 28.72
C LYS A 286 2.62 -10.84 28.00
N ASN A 287 3.68 -10.78 27.20
CA ASN A 287 4.13 -9.58 26.49
C ASN A 287 4.15 -9.76 24.97
N SER A 288 3.39 -10.72 24.44
CA SER A 288 3.45 -11.07 23.02
C SER A 288 2.07 -11.19 22.44
N ASN A 289 1.87 -10.55 21.30
CA ASN A 289 0.64 -10.61 20.52
C ASN A 289 0.95 -11.04 19.09
N LEU A 290 0.07 -11.87 18.55
CA LEU A 290 0.12 -12.34 17.19
C LEU A 290 -1.07 -11.76 16.42
N TYR A 291 -0.84 -11.27 15.22
CA TYR A 291 -1.83 -10.62 14.39
C TYR A 291 -1.96 -11.34 13.06
N PHE A 292 -3.21 -11.53 12.63
CA PHE A 292 -3.53 -12.07 11.30
C PHE A 292 -4.62 -11.23 10.68
N ASP A 293 -4.53 -10.99 9.40
CA ASP A 293 -5.63 -10.44 8.62
C ASP A 293 -5.60 -10.91 7.18
N ALA A 294 -6.76 -10.87 6.56
CA ALA A 294 -6.94 -11.09 5.15
C ALA A 294 -7.84 -10.00 4.59
N LEU A 295 -7.59 -9.57 3.37
CA LEU A 295 -8.39 -8.55 2.71
C LEU A 295 -8.52 -8.79 1.22
N LYS A 296 -9.52 -8.11 0.66
CA LYS A 296 -9.83 -8.03 -0.76
C LYS A 296 -10.42 -6.67 -1.07
N THR A 297 -10.13 -6.14 -2.25
CA THR A 297 -10.80 -4.93 -2.75
C THR A 297 -11.78 -5.27 -3.86
N LEU A 298 -12.80 -4.44 -4.01
CA LEU A 298 -13.89 -4.60 -4.96
C LEU A 298 -14.12 -3.29 -5.70
N ASN A 299 -14.58 -3.38 -6.94
CA ASN A 299 -15.02 -2.25 -7.76
C ASN A 299 -13.91 -1.21 -7.98
N SER A 300 -12.71 -1.68 -8.29
CA SER A 300 -11.54 -0.82 -8.55
C SER A 300 -10.89 -1.19 -9.87
N THR A 301 -10.28 -0.20 -10.50
CA THR A 301 -9.39 -0.40 -11.65
C THR A 301 -8.19 -1.27 -11.28
N VAL A 302 -7.65 -1.05 -10.07
CA VAL A 302 -6.64 -1.92 -9.47
C VAL A 302 -7.29 -2.66 -8.31
N ARG A 303 -7.41 -3.98 -8.44
CA ARG A 303 -8.07 -4.84 -7.47
C ARG A 303 -7.04 -5.67 -6.73
N THR A 304 -7.06 -5.64 -5.40
CA THR A 304 -6.40 -6.65 -4.60
C THR A 304 -7.29 -7.90 -4.60
N ASP A 305 -6.85 -8.92 -5.30
CA ASP A 305 -7.61 -10.19 -5.39
C ASP A 305 -7.62 -10.90 -4.06
N TRP A 306 -6.50 -10.91 -3.38
CA TRP A 306 -6.33 -11.36 -2.00
C TRP A 306 -5.05 -10.83 -1.39
N GLN A 307 -5.04 -10.67 -0.07
CA GLN A 307 -3.83 -10.37 0.70
C GLN A 307 -3.94 -11.00 2.08
N PHE A 308 -2.85 -11.59 2.55
CA PHE A 308 -2.71 -12.12 3.90
C PHE A 308 -1.58 -11.42 4.63
N ASN A 309 -1.83 -11.12 5.90
CA ASN A 309 -0.85 -10.56 6.82
C ASN A 309 -0.68 -11.44 8.04
N ALA A 310 0.55 -11.52 8.53
CA ALA A 310 0.88 -12.06 9.84
C ALA A 310 1.87 -11.13 10.53
N GLY A 311 1.66 -10.85 11.80
CA GLY A 311 2.51 -9.96 12.57
C GLY A 311 2.69 -10.41 13.99
N LEU A 312 3.75 -9.93 14.61
CA LEU A 312 4.11 -10.23 15.99
C LEU A 312 4.57 -8.96 16.69
N ARG A 313 4.15 -8.77 17.92
CA ARG A 313 4.57 -7.65 18.76
C ARG A 313 5.02 -8.17 20.12
N PHE A 314 6.16 -7.68 20.56
CA PHE A 314 6.65 -7.82 21.92
C PHE A 314 6.59 -6.47 22.62
N THR A 315 5.95 -6.43 23.78
CA THR A 315 5.87 -5.23 24.61
C THR A 315 6.86 -5.31 25.77
N PHE A 316 7.39 -4.16 26.19
CA PHE A 316 8.33 -4.03 27.32
C PHE A 316 8.01 -2.84 28.23
#